data_3da19e4b2bb2727a9b77a5af8294c5d7
#
_entry.id   3da19e4b2bb2727a9b77a5af8294c5d7
#
_cell.length_a   1.000
_cell.length_b   1.000
_cell.length_c   1.000
_cell.angle_alpha   90.00
_cell.angle_beta   90.00
_cell.angle_gamma   90.00
#
_symmetry.space_group_name_H-M   'P 1'
#
loop_
_entity.id
_entity.type
_entity.pdbx_description
1 polymer ?
#
loop_
_entity_poly.entity_id
_entity_poly.type
_entity_poly.pdbx_seq_one_letter_code
_entity_poly.pdbx_strand_id
1 'polypeptide(L)'
;GCGIRYKYGLFEQKFIDGYQVEVPENWLREGNVWEVRKPDKAVLVKFKGELEIKEEEGRFKVTHKNYEPVLAVPYDTPVIGFDNNTVNNLRLFSAEMPSHDFDLAQISHGDYKKALDYKYSVESISQVLYPDDSSEEGKALRLKQEYFMVSAGVQSIIRRYKKLNLPIEEFNEKVSIHINDTHPALCIPELMRILLDEYY
;
A
#
# COMPACT_ATOMS: atom_id res chain seq x y z
N GLY A 1 -12.59 4.80 -2.39
CA GLY A 1 -12.04 3.81 -1.45
C GLY A 1 -10.64 3.36 -1.85
N CYS A 2 -9.86 2.89 -0.89
CA CYS A 2 -8.56 2.27 -1.15
C CYS A 2 -8.37 1.01 -0.31
N GLY A 3 -7.52 0.12 -0.81
CA GLY A 3 -7.19 -1.15 -0.18
C GLY A 3 -5.97 -1.80 -0.82
N ILE A 4 -5.70 -3.04 -0.47
CA ILE A 4 -4.66 -3.85 -1.09
C ILE A 4 -5.27 -4.70 -2.21
N ARG A 5 -4.56 -4.78 -3.33
CA ARG A 5 -4.90 -5.66 -4.45
C ARG A 5 -4.32 -7.05 -4.19
N TYR A 6 -5.04 -7.84 -3.44
CA TYR A 6 -4.60 -9.20 -3.13
C TYR A 6 -4.72 -10.12 -4.34
N LYS A 7 -3.65 -10.83 -4.67
CA LYS A 7 -3.65 -11.83 -5.73
C LYS A 7 -4.61 -12.99 -5.41
N TYR A 8 -4.61 -13.41 -4.15
CA TYR A 8 -5.53 -14.42 -3.62
C TYR A 8 -6.48 -13.77 -2.62
N GLY A 9 -7.27 -12.79 -3.10
CA GLY A 9 -8.24 -12.03 -2.32
C GLY A 9 -9.68 -12.50 -2.48
N LEU A 10 -9.93 -13.48 -3.36
CA LEU A 10 -11.22 -14.12 -3.56
C LEU A 10 -11.12 -15.62 -3.27
N PHE A 11 -12.25 -16.22 -2.92
CA PHE A 11 -12.34 -17.63 -2.59
C PHE A 11 -13.42 -18.30 -3.45
N GLU A 12 -13.07 -19.43 -4.06
CA GLU A 12 -14.03 -20.31 -4.70
C GLU A 12 -14.70 -21.15 -3.62
N GLN A 13 -16.03 -21.20 -3.62
CA GLN A 13 -16.82 -22.01 -2.72
C GLN A 13 -17.04 -23.39 -3.36
N LYS A 14 -16.57 -24.44 -2.69
CA LYS A 14 -16.73 -25.83 -3.11
C LYS A 14 -17.55 -26.63 -2.10
N PHE A 15 -18.23 -27.65 -2.57
CA PHE A 15 -18.84 -28.64 -1.70
C PHE A 15 -18.05 -29.95 -1.84
N ILE A 16 -17.46 -30.39 -0.73
CA ILE A 16 -16.68 -31.62 -0.65
C ILE A 16 -17.24 -32.45 0.49
N ASP A 17 -17.70 -33.67 0.18
CA ASP A 17 -18.31 -34.60 1.15
C ASP A 17 -19.46 -33.99 1.98
N GLY A 18 -20.23 -33.09 1.37
CA GLY A 18 -21.36 -32.40 2.01
C GLY A 18 -20.98 -31.18 2.84
N TYR A 19 -19.69 -30.79 2.88
CA TYR A 19 -19.20 -29.61 3.57
C TYR A 19 -18.85 -28.51 2.59
N GLN A 20 -19.12 -27.26 2.97
CA GLN A 20 -18.65 -26.09 2.25
C GLN A 20 -17.16 -25.87 2.55
N VAL A 21 -16.36 -25.80 1.48
CA VAL A 21 -14.91 -25.57 1.57
C VAL A 21 -14.54 -24.37 0.73
N GLU A 22 -13.79 -23.45 1.32
CA GLU A 22 -13.25 -22.26 0.63
C GLU A 22 -11.84 -22.54 0.14
N VAL A 23 -11.60 -22.29 -1.16
CA VAL A 23 -10.28 -22.43 -1.79
C VAL A 23 -9.88 -21.08 -2.37
N PRO A 24 -8.63 -20.63 -2.14
CA PRO A 24 -8.17 -19.38 -2.73
C PRO A 24 -8.26 -19.42 -4.26
N GLU A 25 -8.89 -18.39 -4.85
CA GLU A 25 -9.02 -18.25 -6.30
C GLU A 25 -8.02 -17.22 -6.83
N ASN A 26 -7.29 -17.56 -7.88
CA ASN A 26 -6.46 -16.61 -8.61
C ASN A 26 -7.32 -15.85 -9.63
N TRP A 27 -8.13 -14.90 -9.12
CA TRP A 27 -9.04 -14.08 -9.94
C TRP A 27 -8.32 -13.16 -10.94
N LEU A 28 -7.01 -12.99 -10.78
CA LEU A 28 -6.17 -12.18 -11.67
C LEU A 28 -5.49 -12.98 -12.78
N ARG A 29 -5.74 -14.28 -12.85
CA ARG A 29 -5.10 -15.17 -13.81
C ARG A 29 -5.28 -14.72 -15.27
N GLU A 30 -6.50 -14.32 -15.61
CA GLU A 30 -6.85 -13.84 -16.96
C GLU A 30 -6.83 -12.30 -17.06
N GLY A 31 -6.33 -11.62 -16.03
CA GLY A 31 -6.39 -10.16 -15.91
C GLY A 31 -7.78 -9.68 -15.46
N ASN A 32 -7.92 -8.37 -15.32
CA ASN A 32 -9.20 -7.74 -14.94
C ASN A 32 -9.45 -6.52 -15.83
N VAL A 33 -10.42 -6.61 -16.71
CA VAL A 33 -10.77 -5.55 -17.68
C VAL A 33 -11.39 -4.31 -17.02
N TRP A 34 -11.87 -4.43 -15.78
CA TRP A 34 -12.51 -3.34 -15.05
C TRP A 34 -11.52 -2.44 -14.30
N GLU A 35 -10.27 -2.84 -14.21
CA GLU A 35 -9.26 -2.06 -13.51
C GLU A 35 -8.22 -1.47 -14.48
N VAL A 36 -7.68 -0.32 -14.12
CA VAL A 36 -6.63 0.36 -14.87
C VAL A 36 -5.40 0.54 -13.98
N ARG A 37 -4.28 -0.08 -14.35
CA ARG A 37 -2.99 0.10 -13.68
C ARG A 37 -2.48 1.52 -13.91
N LYS A 38 -2.06 2.21 -12.84
CA LYS A 38 -1.59 3.61 -12.84
C LYS A 38 -0.16 3.73 -12.29
N PRO A 39 0.86 3.28 -13.01
CA PRO A 39 2.24 3.32 -12.54
C PRO A 39 2.76 4.76 -12.34
N ASP A 40 2.23 5.73 -13.08
CA ASP A 40 2.48 7.16 -12.94
C ASP A 40 2.02 7.73 -11.57
N LYS A 41 1.17 7.00 -10.87
CA LYS A 41 0.62 7.35 -9.56
C LYS A 41 1.13 6.44 -8.43
N ALA A 42 2.12 5.62 -8.71
CA ALA A 42 2.77 4.83 -7.69
C ALA A 42 3.40 5.71 -6.61
N VAL A 43 3.44 5.21 -5.40
CA VAL A 43 4.08 5.86 -4.25
C VAL A 43 5.03 4.89 -3.57
N LEU A 44 6.07 5.45 -2.94
CA LEU A 44 7.06 4.67 -2.23
C LEU A 44 6.64 4.51 -0.77
N VAL A 45 6.45 3.27 -0.34
CA VAL A 45 6.25 2.92 1.06
C VAL A 45 7.59 2.49 1.65
N LYS A 46 7.97 3.09 2.77
CA LYS A 46 9.27 2.89 3.39
C LYS A 46 9.10 1.99 4.61
N PHE A 47 9.74 0.83 4.59
CA PHE A 47 9.73 -0.12 5.70
C PHE A 47 11.06 -0.12 6.43
N LYS A 48 11.05 -0.48 7.71
CA LYS A 48 12.25 -0.52 8.56
C LYS A 48 13.02 0.81 8.57
N GLY A 49 14.35 0.74 8.74
CA GLY A 49 15.20 1.93 8.76
C GLY A 49 15.10 2.69 10.08
N GLU A 50 15.50 3.95 10.04
CA GLU A 50 15.63 4.83 11.20
C GLU A 50 14.98 6.17 10.93
N LEU A 51 14.31 6.74 11.93
CA LEU A 51 13.78 8.09 11.86
C LEU A 51 14.77 9.04 12.53
N GLU A 52 15.33 9.97 11.76
CA GLU A 52 16.09 11.09 12.28
C GLU A 52 15.14 12.26 12.51
N ILE A 53 15.04 12.69 13.76
CA ILE A 53 14.23 13.85 14.15
C ILE A 53 15.18 15.00 14.46
N LYS A 54 15.05 16.10 13.74
CA LYS A 54 15.81 17.34 13.97
C LYS A 54 14.85 18.45 14.34
N GLU A 55 15.26 19.28 15.27
CA GLU A 55 14.60 20.52 15.57
C GLU A 55 15.37 21.65 14.86
N GLU A 56 14.71 22.30 13.90
CA GLU A 56 15.25 23.43 13.16
C GLU A 56 14.28 24.62 13.32
N GLU A 57 14.73 25.70 13.92
CA GLU A 57 13.93 26.93 14.11
C GLU A 57 12.60 26.71 14.86
N GLY A 58 12.59 25.81 15.86
CA GLY A 58 11.39 25.48 16.65
C GLY A 58 10.39 24.57 15.93
N ARG A 59 10.79 23.96 14.81
CA ARG A 59 10.00 22.98 14.05
C ARG A 59 10.70 21.62 14.05
N PHE A 60 9.90 20.56 14.13
CA PHE A 60 10.43 19.20 14.02
C PHE A 60 10.40 18.76 12.56
N LYS A 61 11.56 18.33 12.06
CA LYS A 61 11.70 17.68 10.77
C LYS A 61 12.01 16.21 10.98
N VAL A 62 11.24 15.34 10.36
CA VAL A 62 11.41 13.89 10.43
C VAL A 62 11.95 13.39 9.09
N THR A 63 13.12 12.77 9.12
CA THR A 63 13.72 12.16 7.92
C THR A 63 13.84 10.66 8.12
N HIS A 64 13.30 9.87 7.19
CA HIS A 64 13.38 8.41 7.21
C HIS A 64 14.59 7.94 6.39
N LYS A 65 15.55 7.28 7.05
CA LYS A 65 16.83 6.80 6.48
C LYS A 65 16.92 5.28 6.50
N ASN A 66 17.78 4.73 5.63
CA ASN A 66 18.12 3.29 5.60
C ASN A 66 16.90 2.35 5.52
N TYR A 67 15.84 2.80 4.87
CA TYR A 67 14.60 2.05 4.73
C TYR A 67 14.64 1.02 3.61
N GLU A 68 13.79 0.01 3.71
CA GLU A 68 13.50 -0.93 2.63
C GLU A 68 12.33 -0.38 1.79
N PRO A 69 12.55 -0.03 0.51
CA PRO A 69 11.52 0.59 -0.31
C PRO A 69 10.57 -0.45 -0.91
N VAL A 70 9.27 -0.18 -0.85
CA VAL A 70 8.24 -0.94 -1.57
C VAL A 70 7.41 0.01 -2.41
N LEU A 71 7.28 -0.27 -3.70
CA LEU A 71 6.47 0.54 -4.60
C LEU A 71 5.00 0.09 -4.49
N ALA A 72 4.14 1.00 -4.06
CA ALA A 72 2.69 0.79 -4.06
C ALA A 72 2.12 1.29 -5.39
N VAL A 73 1.83 0.36 -6.29
CA VAL A 73 1.30 0.65 -7.62
C VAL A 73 -0.23 0.57 -7.60
N PRO A 74 -0.94 1.68 -7.88
CA PRO A 74 -2.40 1.67 -7.84
C PRO A 74 -3.02 1.06 -9.09
N TYR A 75 -4.11 0.35 -8.87
CA TYR A 75 -5.07 -0.13 -9.84
C TYR A 75 -6.43 0.50 -9.52
N ASP A 76 -6.96 1.26 -10.44
CA ASP A 76 -8.21 2.00 -10.26
C ASP A 76 -9.37 1.30 -10.97
N THR A 77 -10.43 0.99 -10.23
CA THR A 77 -11.70 0.53 -10.77
C THR A 77 -12.73 1.65 -10.66
N PRO A 78 -13.27 2.16 -11.77
CA PRO A 78 -14.29 3.21 -11.74
C PRO A 78 -15.63 2.66 -11.21
N VAL A 79 -16.25 3.42 -10.32
CA VAL A 79 -17.60 3.18 -9.82
C VAL A 79 -18.49 4.31 -10.31
N ILE A 80 -19.32 4.00 -11.28
CA ILE A 80 -20.15 4.96 -11.99
C ILE A 80 -21.42 5.21 -11.19
N GLY A 81 -21.76 6.47 -10.98
CA GLY A 81 -23.01 6.87 -10.35
C GLY A 81 -24.20 6.64 -11.30
N PHE A 82 -25.37 6.32 -10.69
CA PHE A 82 -26.60 6.14 -11.46
C PHE A 82 -27.16 7.49 -11.93
N ASP A 83 -27.38 7.62 -13.22
CA ASP A 83 -27.99 8.79 -13.87
C ASP A 83 -27.41 10.16 -13.48
N ASN A 84 -26.09 10.22 -13.29
CA ASN A 84 -25.36 11.45 -12.98
C ASN A 84 -23.92 11.38 -13.50
N ASN A 85 -23.19 12.51 -13.43
CA ASN A 85 -21.82 12.63 -13.92
C ASN A 85 -20.76 12.26 -12.85
N THR A 86 -21.15 11.58 -11.77
CA THR A 86 -20.22 11.18 -10.71
C THR A 86 -19.57 9.86 -11.05
N VAL A 87 -18.23 9.83 -10.97
CA VAL A 87 -17.44 8.61 -11.05
C VAL A 87 -16.50 8.56 -9.86
N ASN A 88 -16.73 7.63 -8.97
CA ASN A 88 -15.83 7.33 -7.87
C ASN A 88 -14.82 6.26 -8.28
N ASN A 89 -13.72 6.16 -7.56
CA ASN A 89 -12.73 5.13 -7.79
C ASN A 89 -12.57 4.24 -6.55
N LEU A 90 -12.51 2.93 -6.78
CA LEU A 90 -11.90 1.99 -5.88
C LEU A 90 -10.44 1.83 -6.31
N ARG A 91 -9.51 2.23 -5.45
CA ARG A 91 -8.07 2.13 -5.70
C ARG A 91 -7.47 1.02 -4.87
N LEU A 92 -6.97 -0.01 -5.53
CA LEU A 92 -6.27 -1.10 -4.88
C LEU A 92 -4.78 -1.00 -5.20
N PHE A 93 -3.93 -1.15 -4.18
CA PHE A 93 -2.48 -1.08 -4.34
C PHE A 93 -1.86 -2.47 -4.42
N SER A 94 -1.02 -2.68 -5.42
CA SER A 94 -0.13 -3.85 -5.53
C SER A 94 1.25 -3.47 -5.02
N ALA A 95 1.86 -4.36 -4.23
CA ALA A 95 3.23 -4.20 -3.77
C ALA A 95 4.19 -4.70 -4.86
N GLU A 96 5.02 -3.80 -5.37
CA GLU A 96 5.98 -4.10 -6.43
C GLU A 96 7.39 -3.62 -6.00
N MET A 97 8.41 -4.28 -6.51
CA MET A 97 9.79 -3.80 -6.32
C MET A 97 10.01 -2.51 -7.12
N PRO A 98 10.70 -1.51 -6.55
CA PRO A 98 11.21 -0.41 -7.34
C PRO A 98 12.15 -0.94 -8.44
N SER A 99 12.01 -0.45 -9.66
CA SER A 99 12.75 -0.95 -10.82
C SER A 99 14.29 -0.75 -10.73
N HIS A 100 14.73 0.15 -9.84
CA HIS A 100 16.14 0.44 -9.62
C HIS A 100 16.80 -0.48 -8.59
N ASP A 101 16.00 -1.19 -7.77
CA ASP A 101 16.53 -2.09 -6.74
C ASP A 101 16.75 -3.52 -7.25
N PHE A 102 16.29 -3.81 -8.47
CA PHE A 102 16.62 -5.04 -9.17
C PHE A 102 17.91 -4.83 -9.95
N ASP A 103 19.02 -4.76 -9.24
CA ASP A 103 20.35 -4.63 -9.86
C ASP A 103 20.74 -5.95 -10.52
N LEU A 104 20.63 -5.98 -11.85
CA LEU A 104 21.11 -7.10 -12.66
C LEU A 104 22.61 -7.41 -12.41
N ALA A 105 23.38 -6.42 -11.95
CA ALA A 105 24.77 -6.62 -11.58
C ALA A 105 24.91 -7.44 -10.27
N GLN A 106 24.03 -7.22 -9.28
CA GLN A 106 24.01 -8.06 -8.07
C GLN A 106 23.61 -9.50 -8.39
N ILE A 107 22.71 -9.69 -9.34
CA ILE A 107 22.31 -11.01 -9.84
C ILE A 107 23.50 -11.70 -10.51
N SER A 108 24.31 -10.99 -11.30
CA SER A 108 25.47 -11.54 -11.99
C SER A 108 26.64 -11.85 -11.06
N HIS A 109 26.72 -11.27 -9.87
CA HIS A 109 27.77 -11.48 -8.87
C HIS A 109 27.45 -12.53 -7.79
N GLY A 110 26.35 -13.29 -7.92
CA GLY A 110 26.06 -14.44 -7.07
C GLY A 110 25.14 -14.17 -5.87
N ASP A 111 24.67 -12.95 -5.66
CA ASP A 111 23.70 -12.59 -4.61
C ASP A 111 22.22 -12.86 -5.01
N TYR A 112 22.03 -13.81 -5.91
CA TYR A 112 20.73 -14.20 -6.47
C TYR A 112 19.68 -14.48 -5.39
N LYS A 113 20.11 -15.18 -4.33
CA LYS A 113 19.20 -15.54 -3.23
C LYS A 113 18.67 -14.32 -2.51
N LYS A 114 19.51 -13.35 -2.17
CA LYS A 114 19.07 -12.12 -1.49
C LYS A 114 18.09 -11.29 -2.33
N ALA A 115 18.37 -11.16 -3.63
CA ALA A 115 17.49 -10.44 -4.54
C ALA A 115 16.11 -11.12 -4.67
N LEU A 116 16.07 -12.45 -4.73
CA LEU A 116 14.84 -13.23 -4.77
C LEU A 116 14.10 -13.18 -3.43
N ASP A 117 14.79 -13.30 -2.30
CA ASP A 117 14.21 -13.21 -0.97
C ASP A 117 13.58 -11.82 -0.75
N TYR A 118 14.26 -10.76 -1.17
CA TYR A 118 13.71 -9.41 -1.11
C TYR A 118 12.47 -9.26 -2.01
N LYS A 119 12.55 -9.69 -3.26
CA LYS A 119 11.40 -9.70 -4.18
C LYS A 119 10.21 -10.43 -3.57
N TYR A 120 10.45 -11.63 -3.04
CA TYR A 120 9.40 -12.42 -2.41
C TYR A 120 8.81 -11.70 -1.20
N SER A 121 9.63 -11.08 -0.36
CA SER A 121 9.16 -10.32 0.81
C SER A 121 8.30 -9.11 0.44
N VAL A 122 8.58 -8.46 -0.70
CA VAL A 122 7.78 -7.36 -1.23
C VAL A 122 6.45 -7.88 -1.79
N GLU A 123 6.51 -8.87 -2.69
CA GLU A 123 5.32 -9.39 -3.34
C GLU A 123 4.35 -10.06 -2.35
N SER A 124 4.87 -10.66 -1.26
CA SER A 124 4.06 -11.29 -0.21
C SER A 124 3.04 -10.34 0.43
N ILE A 125 3.33 -9.03 0.47
CA ILE A 125 2.44 -8.01 1.05
C ILE A 125 1.07 -7.99 0.35
N SER A 126 1.04 -8.22 -0.97
CA SER A 126 -0.20 -8.24 -1.75
C SER A 126 -0.58 -9.62 -2.30
N GLN A 127 -0.06 -10.70 -1.72
CA GLN A 127 -0.37 -12.06 -2.15
C GLN A 127 -1.68 -12.58 -1.56
N VAL A 128 -1.78 -12.64 -0.24
CA VAL A 128 -2.83 -13.36 0.47
C VAL A 128 -3.58 -12.43 1.41
N LEU A 129 -4.91 -12.44 1.28
CA LEU A 129 -5.82 -11.81 2.23
C LEU A 129 -5.85 -12.66 3.52
N TYR A 130 -5.68 -12.01 4.67
CA TYR A 130 -5.67 -12.64 5.99
C TYR A 130 -4.65 -13.78 6.12
N PRO A 131 -3.33 -13.49 6.08
CA PRO A 131 -2.33 -14.50 6.42
C PRO A 131 -2.54 -14.99 7.85
N ASP A 132 -2.21 -16.26 8.08
CA ASP A 132 -2.25 -16.85 9.42
C ASP A 132 -1.31 -16.09 10.37
N ASP A 133 -1.85 -15.53 11.43
CA ASP A 133 -1.15 -14.73 12.44
C ASP A 133 -0.86 -15.52 13.74
N SER A 134 -0.91 -16.84 13.69
CA SER A 134 -0.50 -17.69 14.80
C SER A 134 1.02 -17.66 15.06
N SER A 135 1.80 -17.32 14.03
CA SER A 135 3.26 -17.14 14.10
C SER A 135 3.68 -15.67 14.15
N GLU A 136 4.90 -15.41 14.61
CA GLU A 136 5.46 -14.04 14.60
C GLU A 136 5.67 -13.50 13.18
N GLU A 137 6.00 -14.38 12.23
CA GLU A 137 6.13 -14.03 10.81
C GLU A 137 4.79 -13.60 10.22
N GLY A 138 3.71 -14.32 10.56
CA GLY A 138 2.36 -14.00 10.13
C GLY A 138 1.86 -12.67 10.69
N LYS A 139 2.09 -12.42 11.98
CA LYS A 139 1.80 -11.14 12.63
C LYS A 139 2.58 -9.99 11.96
N ALA A 140 3.88 -10.20 11.70
CA ALA A 140 4.71 -9.21 11.02
C ALA A 140 4.22 -8.92 9.61
N LEU A 141 3.77 -9.94 8.87
CA LEU A 141 3.20 -9.75 7.54
C LEU A 141 1.88 -8.95 7.60
N ARG A 142 0.99 -9.26 8.54
CA ARG A 142 -0.24 -8.48 8.74
C ARG A 142 0.06 -7.03 9.03
N LEU A 143 0.98 -6.75 9.94
CA LEU A 143 1.37 -5.37 10.25
C LEU A 143 1.96 -4.65 9.02
N LYS A 144 2.76 -5.37 8.21
CA LYS A 144 3.26 -4.83 6.93
C LYS A 144 2.13 -4.49 5.96
N GLN A 145 1.12 -5.35 5.85
CA GLN A 145 -0.05 -5.11 5.00
C GLN A 145 -0.82 -3.88 5.45
N GLU A 146 -1.08 -3.75 6.74
CA GLU A 146 -1.77 -2.60 7.32
C GLU A 146 -1.01 -1.30 7.05
N TYR A 147 0.28 -1.27 7.35
CA TYR A 147 1.12 -0.09 7.11
C TYR A 147 1.25 0.22 5.62
N PHE A 148 1.41 -0.79 4.76
CA PHE A 148 1.46 -0.61 3.30
C PHE A 148 0.21 0.09 2.76
N MET A 149 -0.97 -0.40 3.12
CA MET A 149 -2.24 0.18 2.71
C MET A 149 -2.39 1.62 3.19
N VAL A 150 -2.07 1.85 4.46
CA VAL A 150 -2.20 3.16 5.11
C VAL A 150 -1.27 4.17 4.47
N SER A 151 0.02 3.85 4.37
CA SER A 151 1.02 4.78 3.81
C SER A 151 0.71 5.10 2.35
N ALA A 152 0.37 4.09 1.54
CA ALA A 152 -0.02 4.30 0.15
C ALA A 152 -1.29 5.16 0.02
N GLY A 153 -2.29 4.92 0.86
CA GLY A 153 -3.54 5.67 0.87
C GLY A 153 -3.33 7.13 1.26
N VAL A 154 -2.65 7.39 2.37
CA VAL A 154 -2.37 8.75 2.87
C VAL A 154 -1.53 9.54 1.86
N GLN A 155 -0.46 8.98 1.31
CA GLN A 155 0.34 9.63 0.26
C GLN A 155 -0.50 9.97 -0.97
N SER A 156 -1.41 9.07 -1.37
CA SER A 156 -2.33 9.30 -2.49
C SER A 156 -3.30 10.45 -2.22
N ILE A 157 -3.81 10.57 -0.99
CA ILE A 157 -4.69 11.66 -0.55
C ILE A 157 -3.93 12.99 -0.56
N ILE A 158 -2.75 13.05 0.05
CA ILE A 158 -1.91 14.25 0.10
C ILE A 158 -1.53 14.69 -1.33
N ARG A 159 -1.13 13.76 -2.20
CA ARG A 159 -0.85 14.08 -3.61
C ARG A 159 -2.05 14.69 -4.32
N ARG A 160 -3.27 14.24 -4.02
CA ARG A 160 -4.50 14.82 -4.57
C ARG A 160 -4.76 16.21 -4.00
N TYR A 161 -4.54 16.41 -2.70
CA TYR A 161 -4.68 17.70 -2.03
C TYR A 161 -3.70 18.75 -2.62
N LYS A 162 -2.44 18.39 -2.82
CA LYS A 162 -1.42 19.26 -3.44
C LYS A 162 -1.86 19.84 -4.78
N LYS A 163 -2.68 19.12 -5.55
CA LYS A 163 -3.21 19.61 -6.83
C LYS A 163 -4.25 20.73 -6.68
N LEU A 164 -4.78 20.94 -5.51
CA LEU A 164 -5.72 22.02 -5.23
C LEU A 164 -4.99 23.36 -5.06
N ASN A 165 -3.67 23.35 -4.84
CA ASN A 165 -2.82 24.49 -4.55
C ASN A 165 -3.34 25.33 -3.35
N LEU A 166 -3.90 24.65 -2.36
CA LEU A 166 -4.38 25.24 -1.11
C LEU A 166 -3.31 25.14 -0.01
N PRO A 167 -3.32 26.07 0.98
CA PRO A 167 -2.47 26.00 2.15
C PRO A 167 -2.69 24.69 2.93
N ILE A 168 -1.63 24.15 3.54
CA ILE A 168 -1.76 22.90 4.31
C ILE A 168 -2.68 23.03 5.52
N GLU A 169 -2.83 24.22 6.05
CA GLU A 169 -3.72 24.55 7.17
C GLU A 169 -5.19 24.29 6.85
N GLU A 170 -5.57 24.31 5.57
CA GLU A 170 -6.92 23.98 5.12
C GLU A 170 -7.14 22.47 4.88
N PHE A 171 -6.13 21.64 5.08
CA PHE A 171 -6.21 20.20 4.79
C PHE A 171 -7.36 19.53 5.53
N ASN A 172 -7.55 19.82 6.81
CA ASN A 172 -8.61 19.26 7.64
C ASN A 172 -10.03 19.67 7.20
N GLU A 173 -10.18 20.79 6.49
CA GLU A 173 -11.46 21.26 5.96
C GLU A 173 -11.84 20.60 4.63
N LYS A 174 -10.85 20.16 3.88
CA LYS A 174 -11.02 19.61 2.52
C LYS A 174 -10.89 18.10 2.43
N VAL A 175 -10.34 17.47 3.46
CA VAL A 175 -10.04 16.04 3.47
C VAL A 175 -10.71 15.38 4.66
N SER A 176 -11.47 14.34 4.40
CA SER A 176 -12.03 13.45 5.41
C SER A 176 -11.56 12.03 5.16
N ILE A 177 -11.02 11.39 6.19
CA ILE A 177 -10.51 10.02 6.12
C ILE A 177 -11.38 9.14 7.00
N HIS A 178 -12.10 8.21 6.37
CA HIS A 178 -12.88 7.19 7.06
C HIS A 178 -12.06 5.91 7.12
N ILE A 179 -11.89 5.38 8.31
CA ILE A 179 -11.24 4.09 8.54
C ILE A 179 -12.29 3.05 8.93
N ASN A 180 -12.27 1.93 8.24
CA ASN A 180 -13.05 0.77 8.62
C ASN A 180 -12.21 -0.08 9.56
N ASP A 181 -12.80 -0.41 10.72
CA ASP A 181 -12.11 -1.21 11.72
C ASP A 181 -10.87 -0.50 12.32
N THR A 182 -10.09 -1.22 13.12
CA THR A 182 -8.88 -0.71 13.78
C THR A 182 -7.61 -0.86 12.95
N HIS A 183 -7.61 -1.73 11.93
CA HIS A 183 -6.45 -2.01 11.07
C HIS A 183 -5.83 -0.75 10.45
N PRO A 184 -6.61 0.22 9.90
CA PRO A 184 -6.04 1.43 9.34
C PRO A 184 -5.75 2.53 10.37
N ALA A 185 -5.82 2.28 11.67
CA ALA A 185 -5.53 3.29 12.70
C ALA A 185 -4.10 3.87 12.59
N LEU A 186 -3.17 3.11 11.99
CA LEU A 186 -1.82 3.58 11.64
C LEU A 186 -1.82 4.82 10.73
N CYS A 187 -2.98 5.18 10.12
CA CYS A 187 -3.08 6.39 9.29
C CYS A 187 -2.82 7.66 10.09
N ILE A 188 -3.09 7.67 11.40
CA ILE A 188 -2.86 8.83 12.28
C ILE A 188 -1.36 9.12 12.40
N PRO A 189 -0.52 8.22 12.91
CA PRO A 189 0.92 8.47 13.00
C PRO A 189 1.59 8.61 11.63
N GLU A 190 1.14 7.92 10.60
CA GLU A 190 1.72 8.06 9.26
C GLU A 190 1.40 9.43 8.65
N LEU A 191 0.19 9.94 8.80
CA LEU A 191 -0.15 11.29 8.37
C LEU A 191 0.68 12.33 9.11
N MET A 192 0.84 12.19 10.44
CA MET A 192 1.69 13.07 11.24
C MET A 192 3.15 13.04 10.73
N ARG A 193 3.70 11.86 10.50
CA ARG A 193 5.07 11.70 9.98
C ARG A 193 5.25 12.41 8.63
N ILE A 194 4.33 12.20 7.69
CA ILE A 194 4.43 12.80 6.35
C ILE A 194 4.30 14.33 6.43
N LEU A 195 3.39 14.84 7.24
CA LEU A 195 3.23 16.28 7.41
C LEU A 195 4.48 16.93 8.02
N LEU A 196 5.12 16.29 9.00
CA LEU A 196 6.37 16.76 9.60
C LEU A 196 7.57 16.68 8.64
N ASP A 197 7.59 15.69 7.74
CA ASP A 197 8.67 15.50 6.76
C ASP A 197 8.55 16.48 5.57
N GLU A 198 7.33 16.81 5.15
CA GLU A 198 7.09 17.54 3.91
C GLU A 198 6.66 19.01 4.10
N TYR A 199 6.10 19.38 5.26
CA TYR A 199 5.46 20.69 5.45
C TYR A 199 5.92 21.47 6.67
N TYR A 200 6.47 20.81 7.66
CA TYR A 200 6.97 21.42 8.90
C TYR A 200 8.45 21.13 9.09
#